data_1c6d812ddb72a39510741a406ad298e8
#
_entry.id   1c6d812ddb72a39510741a406ad298e8
#
_cell.length_a   1.000
_cell.length_b   1.000
_cell.length_c   1.000
_cell.angle_alpha   90.00
_cell.angle_beta   90.00
_cell.angle_gamma   90.00
#
_symmetry.space_group_name_H-M   'P 1'
#
loop_
_entity.id
_entity.type
_entity.pdbx_description
1 polymer ?
#
loop_
_entity_poly.entity_id
_entity_poly.type
_entity_poly.pdbx_seq_one_letter_code
_entity_poly.pdbx_strand_id
1 'polypeptide(L)'
;FFSNQNKIKKIKLSLQKLKIYFFEENKILSCLVRLKNGNFCIDGKTCSIFEESLISYKFKIINREDPIYNLKSLKNKIEINNMVNAHIEDGVALTKFLYWIKNIKLNNLTEKKIERKLESFRKSRKNYLYPSFDTIAGSGPNGAIIHYRSDKFSNRKLRKDDLLLLDSGGQYKWGTTDVTRTVCFSNVSNKVKNIFT
;
A
#
# COMPACT_ATOMS: atom_id res chain seq x y z
N PHE A 1 0.92 24.89 -1.04
CA PHE A 1 0.24 23.60 -1.27
C PHE A 1 -1.25 23.82 -1.51
N PHE A 2 -1.85 23.00 -2.40
CA PHE A 2 -3.28 22.96 -2.66
C PHE A 2 -3.88 21.69 -2.05
N SER A 3 -4.95 21.83 -1.28
CA SER A 3 -5.61 20.71 -0.63
C SER A 3 -6.99 21.10 -0.11
N ASN A 4 -7.85 20.10 0.08
CA ASN A 4 -9.11 20.31 0.76
C ASN A 4 -8.87 20.76 2.21
N GLN A 5 -9.37 21.94 2.56
CA GLN A 5 -9.14 22.59 3.87
C GLN A 5 -9.63 21.74 5.04
N ASN A 6 -10.67 20.93 4.85
CA ASN A 6 -11.19 20.04 5.91
C ASN A 6 -10.18 18.96 6.30
N LYS A 7 -9.39 18.47 5.34
CA LYS A 7 -8.36 17.44 5.57
C LYS A 7 -7.20 17.96 6.42
N ILE A 8 -6.87 19.26 6.31
CA ILE A 8 -5.72 19.86 6.98
C ILE A 8 -6.08 20.69 8.22
N LYS A 9 -7.37 20.81 8.56
CA LYS A 9 -7.87 21.68 9.63
C LYS A 9 -7.09 21.56 10.95
N LYS A 10 -6.78 20.31 11.35
CA LYS A 10 -6.09 20.03 12.63
C LYS A 10 -4.62 20.43 12.65
N ILE A 11 -3.94 20.47 11.49
CA ILE A 11 -2.49 20.71 11.40
C ILE A 11 -2.16 22.06 10.78
N LYS A 12 -3.16 22.78 10.27
CA LYS A 12 -2.99 24.04 9.53
C LYS A 12 -2.18 25.08 10.29
N LEU A 13 -2.52 25.30 11.56
CA LEU A 13 -1.82 26.28 12.41
C LEU A 13 -0.35 25.91 12.66
N SER A 14 -0.07 24.63 12.88
CA SER A 14 1.30 24.16 13.07
C SER A 14 2.14 24.33 11.81
N LEU A 15 1.57 24.07 10.63
CA LEU A 15 2.25 24.22 9.36
C LEU A 15 2.44 25.68 8.96
N GLN A 16 1.51 26.57 9.30
CA GLN A 16 1.66 28.02 9.09
C GLN A 16 2.84 28.62 9.89
N LYS A 17 3.10 28.11 11.10
CA LYS A 17 4.29 28.50 11.90
C LYS A 17 5.60 28.14 11.17
N LEU A 18 5.57 27.09 10.32
CA LEU A 18 6.68 26.69 9.46
C LEU A 18 6.67 27.39 8.09
N LYS A 19 5.89 28.47 7.92
CA LYS A 19 5.69 29.20 6.66
C LYS A 19 5.16 28.33 5.52
N ILE A 20 4.40 27.25 5.83
CA ILE A 20 3.74 26.39 4.88
C ILE A 20 2.28 26.84 4.76
N TYR A 21 1.87 27.27 3.59
CA TYR A 21 0.53 27.78 3.30
C TYR A 21 -0.25 26.82 2.44
N PHE A 22 -1.55 26.72 2.73
CA PHE A 22 -2.49 25.87 2.01
C PHE A 22 -3.61 26.68 1.39
N PHE A 23 -3.93 26.37 0.16
CA PHE A 23 -5.03 26.95 -0.61
C PHE A 23 -6.00 25.84 -1.01
N GLU A 24 -7.25 26.20 -1.29
CA GLU A 24 -8.21 25.28 -1.89
C GLU A 24 -7.78 24.85 -3.28
N GLU A 25 -8.05 23.61 -3.64
CA GLU A 25 -7.64 23.02 -4.94
C GLU A 25 -8.18 23.84 -6.13
N ASN A 26 -9.39 24.38 -6.02
CA ASN A 26 -10.00 25.22 -7.05
C ASN A 26 -9.28 26.56 -7.26
N LYS A 27 -8.34 26.94 -6.41
CA LYS A 27 -7.57 28.20 -6.54
C LYS A 27 -6.26 28.04 -7.33
N ILE A 28 -5.94 26.86 -7.82
CA ILE A 28 -4.71 26.61 -8.60
C ILE A 28 -4.60 27.58 -9.75
N LEU A 29 -5.64 27.69 -10.57
CA LEU A 29 -5.67 28.60 -11.72
C LEU A 29 -5.46 30.06 -11.32
N SER A 30 -6.18 30.55 -10.33
CA SER A 30 -6.05 31.93 -9.87
C SER A 30 -4.66 32.24 -9.32
N CYS A 31 -3.99 31.26 -8.73
CA CYS A 31 -2.61 31.38 -8.27
C CYS A 31 -1.64 31.42 -9.45
N LEU A 32 -1.78 30.53 -10.45
CA LEU A 32 -0.95 30.51 -11.65
C LEU A 32 -1.04 31.82 -12.43
N VAL A 33 -2.25 32.37 -12.59
CA VAL A 33 -2.46 33.64 -13.29
C VAL A 33 -1.71 34.82 -12.64
N ARG A 34 -1.57 34.81 -11.29
CA ARG A 34 -0.88 35.87 -10.54
C ARG A 34 0.65 35.78 -10.57
N LEU A 35 1.20 34.63 -10.94
CA LEU A 35 2.65 34.48 -11.07
C LEU A 35 3.17 35.27 -12.28
N LYS A 36 4.40 35.76 -12.22
CA LYS A 36 5.07 36.38 -13.39
C LYS A 36 5.33 35.31 -14.46
N ASN A 37 5.31 35.72 -15.73
CA ASN A 37 5.67 34.84 -16.83
C ASN A 37 7.11 34.33 -16.66
N GLY A 38 7.37 33.13 -17.11
CA GLY A 38 8.71 32.53 -17.00
C GLY A 38 8.71 31.03 -17.27
N ASN A 39 9.72 30.36 -16.77
CA ASN A 39 9.84 28.92 -16.85
C ASN A 39 9.08 28.24 -15.69
N PHE A 40 8.35 27.18 -16.01
CA PHE A 40 7.66 26.35 -15.02
C PHE A 40 8.13 24.90 -15.12
N CYS A 41 8.61 24.34 -14.03
CA CYS A 41 9.11 22.98 -14.00
C CYS A 41 7.96 22.01 -13.67
N ILE A 42 7.78 21.02 -14.51
CA ILE A 42 6.85 19.90 -14.27
C ILE A 42 7.57 18.58 -14.48
N ASP A 43 7.05 17.53 -13.84
CA ASP A 43 7.40 16.15 -14.19
C ASP A 43 6.31 15.58 -15.10
N GLY A 44 6.60 15.45 -16.38
CA GLY A 44 5.65 14.96 -17.38
C GLY A 44 5.17 13.53 -17.17
N LYS A 45 5.83 12.76 -16.28
CA LYS A 45 5.38 11.40 -15.91
C LYS A 45 4.23 11.41 -14.92
N THR A 46 4.07 12.50 -14.16
CA THR A 46 3.12 12.60 -13.05
C THR A 46 2.18 13.79 -13.15
N CYS A 47 2.52 14.79 -13.96
CA CYS A 47 1.64 15.90 -14.26
C CYS A 47 0.50 15.44 -15.17
N SER A 48 -0.75 15.78 -14.81
CA SER A 48 -1.87 15.47 -15.69
C SER A 48 -1.84 16.35 -16.95
N ILE A 49 -2.35 15.83 -18.08
CA ILE A 49 -2.46 16.57 -19.33
C ILE A 49 -3.25 17.87 -19.14
N PHE A 50 -4.28 17.85 -18.28
CA PHE A 50 -5.07 19.03 -17.97
C PHE A 50 -4.23 20.11 -17.26
N GLU A 51 -3.47 19.76 -16.25
CA GLU A 51 -2.61 20.70 -15.53
C GLU A 51 -1.49 21.22 -16.42
N GLU A 52 -0.86 20.35 -17.21
CA GLU A 52 0.16 20.74 -18.18
C GLU A 52 -0.38 21.77 -19.19
N SER A 53 -1.57 21.54 -19.73
CA SER A 53 -2.20 22.48 -20.68
C SER A 53 -2.49 23.84 -20.06
N LEU A 54 -2.92 23.88 -18.79
CA LEU A 54 -3.14 25.12 -18.05
C LEU A 54 -1.85 25.89 -17.80
N ILE A 55 -0.78 25.19 -17.48
CA ILE A 55 0.53 25.78 -17.21
C ILE A 55 1.14 26.29 -18.51
N SER A 56 1.07 25.52 -19.60
CA SER A 56 1.64 25.87 -20.92
C SER A 56 1.01 27.10 -21.55
N TYR A 57 -0.23 27.44 -21.19
CA TYR A 57 -0.88 28.65 -21.66
C TYR A 57 -0.12 29.93 -21.27
N LYS A 58 0.60 29.91 -20.14
CA LYS A 58 1.28 31.08 -19.60
C LYS A 58 2.79 30.92 -19.45
N PHE A 59 3.26 29.69 -19.24
CA PHE A 59 4.65 29.43 -18.89
C PHE A 59 5.34 28.58 -19.96
N LYS A 60 6.65 28.78 -20.11
CA LYS A 60 7.50 27.84 -20.84
C LYS A 60 7.75 26.63 -19.94
N ILE A 61 7.29 25.46 -20.37
CA ILE A 61 7.46 24.22 -19.61
C ILE A 61 8.89 23.73 -19.71
N ILE A 62 9.46 23.39 -18.56
CA ILE A 62 10.71 22.63 -18.42
C ILE A 62 10.34 21.28 -17.83
N ASN A 63 10.48 20.22 -18.62
CA ASN A 63 10.22 18.85 -18.12
C ASN A 63 11.45 18.35 -17.35
N ARG A 64 11.29 18.08 -16.07
CA ARG A 64 12.29 17.49 -15.17
C ARG A 64 11.61 16.56 -14.18
N GLU A 65 12.31 15.49 -13.81
CA GLU A 65 11.86 14.60 -12.74
C GLU A 65 11.63 15.39 -11.43
N ASP A 66 10.54 15.08 -10.74
CA ASP A 66 10.20 15.72 -9.46
C ASP A 66 11.29 15.42 -8.43
N PRO A 67 12.01 16.42 -7.90
CA PRO A 67 13.06 16.21 -6.91
C PRO A 67 12.57 15.58 -5.61
N ILE A 68 11.25 15.65 -5.33
CA ILE A 68 10.64 15.04 -4.15
C ILE A 68 10.76 13.51 -4.20
N TYR A 69 10.76 12.89 -5.39
CA TYR A 69 10.97 11.44 -5.50
C TYR A 69 12.31 11.01 -4.91
N ASN A 70 13.39 11.67 -5.30
CA ASN A 70 14.72 11.37 -4.79
C ASN A 70 14.82 11.65 -3.29
N LEU A 71 14.26 12.77 -2.81
CA LEU A 71 14.24 13.11 -1.39
C LEU A 71 13.45 12.10 -0.56
N LYS A 72 12.29 11.63 -1.07
CA LYS A 72 11.48 10.60 -0.40
C LYS A 72 12.09 9.20 -0.44
N SER A 73 12.88 8.89 -1.46
CA SER A 73 13.52 7.58 -1.58
C SER A 73 14.58 7.35 -0.49
N LEU A 74 15.24 8.41 -0.04
CA LEU A 74 16.24 8.37 1.02
C LEU A 74 15.58 8.55 2.39
N LYS A 75 15.39 7.44 3.11
CA LYS A 75 14.77 7.45 4.43
C LYS A 75 15.78 7.87 5.49
N ASN A 76 15.34 8.73 6.41
CA ASN A 76 16.13 9.10 7.59
C ASN A 76 16.08 7.99 8.66
N LYS A 77 16.88 8.13 9.73
CA LYS A 77 16.97 7.12 10.81
C LYS A 77 15.64 6.87 11.51
N ILE A 78 14.80 7.90 11.66
CA ILE A 78 13.49 7.77 12.31
C ILE A 78 12.55 6.95 11.42
N GLU A 79 12.52 7.24 10.12
CA GLU A 79 11.70 6.50 9.15
C GLU A 79 12.14 5.03 9.06
N ILE A 80 13.46 4.75 9.06
CA ILE A 80 14.00 3.38 9.06
C ILE A 80 13.57 2.64 10.32
N ASN A 81 13.77 3.22 11.51
CA ASN A 81 13.38 2.59 12.77
C ASN A 81 11.87 2.35 12.84
N ASN A 82 11.07 3.26 12.36
CA ASN A 82 9.63 3.13 12.29
C ASN A 82 9.20 2.01 11.33
N MET A 83 9.86 1.88 10.19
CA MET A 83 9.61 0.78 9.24
C MET A 83 9.96 -0.57 9.87
N VAL A 84 11.09 -0.68 10.57
CA VAL A 84 11.48 -1.90 11.31
C VAL A 84 10.41 -2.25 12.35
N ASN A 85 9.94 -1.29 13.13
CA ASN A 85 8.89 -1.50 14.13
C ASN A 85 7.57 -1.95 13.50
N ALA A 86 7.17 -1.36 12.36
CA ALA A 86 5.98 -1.79 11.63
C ALA A 86 6.10 -3.26 11.17
N HIS A 87 7.27 -3.66 10.65
CA HIS A 87 7.52 -5.05 10.24
C HIS A 87 7.57 -6.04 11.42
N ILE A 88 8.05 -5.63 12.59
CA ILE A 88 7.99 -6.45 13.80
C ILE A 88 6.52 -6.69 14.20
N GLU A 89 5.70 -5.64 14.24
CA GLU A 89 4.29 -5.76 14.60
C GLU A 89 3.52 -6.64 13.59
N ASP A 90 3.76 -6.44 12.30
CA ASP A 90 3.14 -7.25 11.24
C ASP A 90 3.64 -8.70 11.27
N GLY A 91 4.93 -8.89 11.48
CA GLY A 91 5.55 -10.21 11.61
C GLY A 91 4.95 -11.04 12.74
N VAL A 92 4.63 -10.42 13.87
CA VAL A 92 3.92 -11.10 14.97
C VAL A 92 2.52 -11.53 14.55
N ALA A 93 1.77 -10.66 13.83
CA ALA A 93 0.44 -11.00 13.34
C ALA A 93 0.49 -12.16 12.33
N LEU A 94 1.42 -12.08 11.37
CA LEU A 94 1.63 -13.12 10.37
C LEU A 94 2.07 -14.44 10.98
N THR A 95 3.00 -14.43 11.94
CA THR A 95 3.46 -15.65 12.64
C THR A 95 2.33 -16.33 13.38
N LYS A 96 1.50 -15.57 14.11
CA LYS A 96 0.30 -16.11 14.77
C LYS A 96 -0.68 -16.71 13.77
N PHE A 97 -0.87 -16.05 12.62
CA PHE A 97 -1.70 -16.57 11.56
C PHE A 97 -1.13 -17.87 10.97
N LEU A 98 0.18 -17.93 10.67
CA LEU A 98 0.83 -19.11 10.13
C LEU A 98 0.77 -20.30 11.11
N TYR A 99 0.92 -20.03 12.40
CA TYR A 99 0.69 -21.04 13.42
C TYR A 99 -0.76 -21.53 13.43
N TRP A 100 -1.71 -20.61 13.43
CA TRP A 100 -3.13 -20.94 13.41
C TRP A 100 -3.51 -21.80 12.20
N ILE A 101 -3.11 -21.39 10.98
CA ILE A 101 -3.52 -22.08 9.74
C ILE A 101 -2.90 -23.48 9.61
N LYS A 102 -1.72 -23.72 10.19
CA LYS A 102 -1.08 -25.03 10.22
C LYS A 102 -1.73 -26.00 11.21
N ASN A 103 -2.41 -25.50 12.22
CA ASN A 103 -2.98 -26.32 13.30
C ASN A 103 -4.51 -26.43 13.22
N ILE A 104 -5.16 -25.75 12.30
CA ILE A 104 -6.62 -25.81 12.15
C ILE A 104 -7.04 -26.91 11.18
N LYS A 105 -8.22 -27.52 11.42
CA LYS A 105 -8.87 -28.38 10.43
C LYS A 105 -9.35 -27.54 9.25
N LEU A 106 -9.02 -27.93 8.02
CA LEU A 106 -9.35 -27.18 6.81
C LEU A 106 -10.86 -27.22 6.46
N ASN A 107 -11.66 -27.96 7.22
CA ASN A 107 -13.07 -28.12 6.96
C ASN A 107 -13.78 -26.76 6.88
N ASN A 108 -14.38 -26.49 5.71
CA ASN A 108 -15.11 -25.24 5.44
C ASN A 108 -14.28 -23.93 5.52
N LEU A 109 -12.94 -24.01 5.48
CA LEU A 109 -12.12 -22.83 5.26
C LEU A 109 -12.17 -22.42 3.79
N THR A 110 -12.37 -21.13 3.56
CA THR A 110 -12.34 -20.51 2.24
C THR A 110 -11.31 -19.40 2.20
N GLU A 111 -10.87 -19.02 1.02
CA GLU A 111 -9.94 -17.92 0.80
C GLU A 111 -10.37 -16.65 1.55
N LYS A 112 -11.67 -16.29 1.46
CA LYS A 112 -12.22 -15.13 2.17
C LYS A 112 -12.17 -15.24 3.69
N LYS A 113 -12.32 -16.45 4.23
CA LYS A 113 -12.13 -16.69 5.67
C LYS A 113 -10.67 -16.52 6.09
N ILE A 114 -9.74 -16.92 5.22
CA ILE A 114 -8.30 -16.75 5.43
C ILE A 114 -7.94 -15.26 5.49
N GLU A 115 -8.37 -14.47 4.50
CA GLU A 115 -8.16 -13.02 4.48
C GLU A 115 -8.66 -12.37 5.78
N ARG A 116 -9.93 -12.64 6.15
CA ARG A 116 -10.54 -12.09 7.37
C ARG A 116 -9.80 -12.50 8.65
N LYS A 117 -9.31 -13.73 8.70
CA LYS A 117 -8.59 -14.23 9.86
C LYS A 117 -7.22 -13.55 10.02
N LEU A 118 -6.46 -13.41 8.93
CA LEU A 118 -5.20 -12.66 8.96
C LEU A 118 -5.44 -11.21 9.37
N GLU A 119 -6.43 -10.57 8.80
CA GLU A 119 -6.83 -9.21 9.17
C GLU A 119 -7.19 -9.09 10.66
N SER A 120 -7.86 -10.10 11.25
CA SER A 120 -8.16 -10.10 12.68
C SER A 120 -6.90 -10.13 13.57
N PHE A 121 -5.86 -10.84 13.15
CA PHE A 121 -4.57 -10.83 13.86
C PHE A 121 -3.87 -9.46 13.74
N ARG A 122 -3.91 -8.81 12.56
CA ARG A 122 -3.36 -7.48 12.36
C ARG A 122 -4.10 -6.42 13.19
N LYS A 123 -5.43 -6.46 13.23
CA LYS A 123 -6.27 -5.56 14.05
C LYS A 123 -5.95 -5.63 15.54
N SER A 124 -5.44 -6.76 16.02
CA SER A 124 -5.01 -6.90 17.41
C SER A 124 -3.62 -6.29 17.68
N ARG A 125 -2.93 -5.80 16.63
CA ARG A 125 -1.58 -5.23 16.78
C ARG A 125 -1.63 -3.74 17.06
N LYS A 126 -0.60 -3.29 17.81
CA LYS A 126 -0.42 -1.87 18.17
C LYS A 126 -0.20 -1.02 16.91
N ASN A 127 -0.93 0.08 16.85
CA ASN A 127 -0.81 1.08 15.77
C ASN A 127 -1.16 0.59 14.34
N TYR A 128 -1.79 -0.57 14.22
CA TYR A 128 -2.41 -0.98 12.97
C TYR A 128 -3.59 -0.06 12.62
N LEU A 129 -3.71 0.30 11.35
CA LEU A 129 -4.77 1.19 10.86
C LEU A 129 -5.74 0.45 9.92
N TYR A 130 -5.20 -0.13 8.85
CA TYR A 130 -5.97 -0.84 7.81
C TYR A 130 -5.02 -1.67 6.93
N PRO A 131 -5.51 -2.55 6.05
CA PRO A 131 -4.66 -3.26 5.08
C PRO A 131 -3.93 -2.28 4.16
N SER A 132 -2.66 -2.50 3.88
CA SER A 132 -1.90 -1.70 2.92
C SER A 132 -2.42 -1.87 1.48
N PHE A 133 -2.94 -3.06 1.20
CA PHE A 133 -3.68 -3.43 -0.01
C PHE A 133 -4.65 -4.58 0.30
N ASP A 134 -5.57 -4.85 -0.62
CA ASP A 134 -6.50 -5.97 -0.45
C ASP A 134 -5.74 -7.30 -0.44
N THR A 135 -5.85 -8.05 0.66
CA THR A 135 -5.16 -9.32 0.82
C THR A 135 -5.50 -10.29 -0.31
N ILE A 136 -4.48 -10.88 -0.90
CA ILE A 136 -4.58 -11.95 -1.89
C ILE A 136 -4.40 -13.28 -1.16
N ALA A 137 -5.42 -14.13 -1.17
CA ALA A 137 -5.37 -15.47 -0.62
C ALA A 137 -5.82 -16.45 -1.69
N GLY A 138 -4.91 -16.85 -2.58
CA GLY A 138 -5.20 -17.77 -3.69
C GLY A 138 -4.86 -19.20 -3.35
N SER A 139 -5.87 -20.10 -3.36
CA SER A 139 -5.70 -21.53 -3.08
C SER A 139 -5.72 -22.35 -4.36
N GLY A 140 -4.74 -23.23 -4.55
CA GLY A 140 -4.62 -24.07 -5.75
C GLY A 140 -4.56 -23.24 -7.03
N PRO A 141 -5.48 -23.45 -8.01
CA PRO A 141 -5.47 -22.72 -9.28
C PRO A 141 -5.55 -21.21 -9.12
N ASN A 142 -6.25 -20.70 -8.08
CA ASN A 142 -6.40 -19.27 -7.84
C ASN A 142 -5.06 -18.59 -7.44
N GLY A 143 -4.11 -19.34 -6.89
CA GLY A 143 -2.77 -18.87 -6.58
C GLY A 143 -1.92 -18.53 -7.83
N ALA A 144 -2.32 -18.99 -9.02
CA ALA A 144 -1.66 -18.64 -10.28
C ALA A 144 -2.19 -17.36 -10.93
N ILE A 145 -3.26 -16.77 -10.39
CA ILE A 145 -3.88 -15.56 -10.90
C ILE A 145 -3.21 -14.36 -10.28
N ILE A 146 -2.58 -13.53 -11.11
CA ILE A 146 -1.93 -12.29 -10.65
C ILE A 146 -3.01 -11.34 -10.09
N HIS A 147 -2.73 -10.76 -8.91
CA HIS A 147 -3.66 -9.87 -8.18
C HIS A 147 -5.04 -10.50 -7.94
N TYR A 148 -5.08 -11.82 -7.69
CA TYR A 148 -6.32 -12.55 -7.42
C TYR A 148 -7.13 -11.89 -6.31
N ARG A 149 -8.44 -11.82 -6.51
CA ARG A 149 -9.41 -11.36 -5.49
C ARG A 149 -10.53 -12.36 -5.36
N SER A 150 -10.74 -12.86 -4.16
CA SER A 150 -11.87 -13.74 -3.88
C SER A 150 -13.18 -12.95 -3.86
N ASP A 151 -14.14 -13.39 -4.65
CA ASP A 151 -15.49 -12.83 -4.71
C ASP A 151 -16.56 -13.91 -4.40
N LYS A 152 -17.81 -13.65 -4.71
CA LYS A 152 -18.91 -14.61 -4.48
C LYS A 152 -18.78 -15.87 -5.34
N PHE A 153 -18.14 -15.78 -6.50
CA PHE A 153 -18.05 -16.87 -7.49
C PHE A 153 -16.71 -17.59 -7.40
N SER A 154 -15.64 -16.88 -7.11
CA SER A 154 -14.27 -17.38 -7.14
C SER A 154 -13.75 -17.88 -5.79
N ASN A 155 -14.44 -17.58 -4.69
CA ASN A 155 -14.04 -17.89 -3.30
C ASN A 155 -13.96 -19.42 -3.06
N ARG A 156 -12.76 -19.98 -3.26
CA ARG A 156 -12.50 -21.40 -3.20
C ARG A 156 -12.40 -21.91 -1.75
N LYS A 157 -12.87 -23.14 -1.51
CA LYS A 157 -12.57 -23.90 -0.28
C LYS A 157 -11.14 -24.42 -0.36
N LEU A 158 -10.38 -24.32 0.71
CA LEU A 158 -9.04 -24.87 0.82
C LEU A 158 -9.09 -26.39 0.80
N ARG A 159 -8.17 -27.01 0.07
CA ARG A 159 -7.96 -28.45 0.03
C ARG A 159 -6.59 -28.80 0.59
N LYS A 160 -6.45 -30.01 1.10
CA LYS A 160 -5.20 -30.47 1.73
C LYS A 160 -4.03 -30.49 0.75
N ASP A 161 -4.29 -30.74 -0.52
CA ASP A 161 -3.28 -30.83 -1.59
C ASP A 161 -3.02 -29.50 -2.30
N ASP A 162 -3.77 -28.44 -1.95
CA ASP A 162 -3.55 -27.11 -2.52
C ASP A 162 -2.33 -26.43 -1.86
N LEU A 163 -1.64 -25.60 -2.65
CA LEU A 163 -0.79 -24.56 -2.13
C LEU A 163 -1.67 -23.32 -1.90
N LEU A 164 -1.44 -22.62 -0.82
CA LEU A 164 -2.03 -21.30 -0.55
C LEU A 164 -0.97 -20.24 -0.77
N LEU A 165 -1.16 -19.40 -1.77
CA LEU A 165 -0.43 -18.15 -1.94
C LEU A 165 -1.13 -17.08 -1.10
N LEU A 166 -0.40 -16.50 -0.18
CA LEU A 166 -0.88 -15.43 0.69
C LEU A 166 -0.01 -14.20 0.51
N ASP A 167 -0.56 -13.17 -0.09
CA ASP A 167 0.10 -11.88 -0.28
C ASP A 167 -0.72 -10.80 0.41
N SER A 168 -0.10 -10.07 1.34
CA SER A 168 -0.81 -9.20 2.27
C SER A 168 0.10 -8.20 2.94
N GLY A 169 -0.46 -7.12 3.41
CA GLY A 169 0.27 -6.13 4.19
C GLY A 169 -0.63 -5.31 5.10
N GLY A 170 -0.01 -4.54 5.96
CA GLY A 170 -0.66 -3.65 6.90
C GLY A 170 -0.13 -2.23 6.82
N GLN A 171 -1.03 -1.26 6.89
CA GLN A 171 -0.68 0.12 7.15
C GLN A 171 -0.67 0.35 8.65
N TYR A 172 0.47 0.72 9.16
CA TYR A 172 0.68 1.13 10.55
C TYR A 172 0.86 2.66 10.61
N LYS A 173 0.72 3.25 11.79
CA LYS A 173 0.88 4.72 11.97
C LYS A 173 2.19 5.27 11.41
N TRP A 174 3.24 4.47 11.38
CA TRP A 174 4.59 4.89 11.02
C TRP A 174 5.27 4.04 9.95
N GLY A 175 4.59 3.06 9.37
CA GLY A 175 5.16 2.23 8.32
C GLY A 175 4.14 1.39 7.60
N THR A 176 4.51 0.93 6.41
CA THR A 176 3.70 0.07 5.54
C THR A 176 4.42 -1.25 5.38
N THR A 177 3.70 -2.37 5.48
CA THR A 177 4.25 -3.70 5.25
C THR A 177 3.62 -4.33 4.02
N ASP A 178 4.40 -5.22 3.40
CA ASP A 178 4.04 -6.03 2.26
C ASP A 178 4.79 -7.35 2.39
N VAL A 179 4.07 -8.47 2.41
CA VAL A 179 4.67 -9.77 2.66
C VAL A 179 3.90 -10.89 1.98
N THR A 180 4.62 -11.70 1.21
CA THR A 180 4.09 -12.89 0.56
C THR A 180 4.57 -14.16 1.25
N ARG A 181 3.69 -15.15 1.40
CA ARG A 181 4.01 -16.51 1.87
C ARG A 181 3.25 -17.54 1.06
N THR A 182 3.94 -18.62 0.74
CA THR A 182 3.30 -19.83 0.20
C THR A 182 3.22 -20.89 1.29
N VAL A 183 2.02 -21.40 1.55
CA VAL A 183 1.73 -22.37 2.60
C VAL A 183 1.23 -23.66 1.97
N CYS A 184 1.79 -24.80 2.41
CA CYS A 184 1.28 -26.13 2.10
C CYS A 184 0.64 -26.78 3.32
N PHE A 185 -0.34 -27.64 3.11
CA PHE A 185 -1.10 -28.34 4.15
C PHE A 185 -0.80 -29.85 4.20
N SER A 186 -0.02 -30.36 3.24
CA SER A 186 0.45 -31.72 3.14
C SER A 186 1.89 -31.75 2.65
N ASN A 187 2.47 -32.95 2.53
CA ASN A 187 3.76 -33.12 1.87
C ASN A 187 3.64 -32.75 0.39
N VAL A 188 4.47 -31.81 -0.05
CA VAL A 188 4.54 -31.41 -1.45
C VAL A 188 5.46 -32.32 -2.25
N SER A 189 5.17 -32.47 -3.54
CA SER A 189 5.98 -33.27 -4.47
C SER A 189 7.38 -32.66 -4.63
N ASN A 190 8.34 -33.47 -5.04
CA ASN A 190 9.70 -33.01 -5.37
C ASN A 190 9.69 -31.96 -6.48
N LYS A 191 8.79 -32.08 -7.44
CA LYS A 191 8.61 -31.06 -8.50
C LYS A 191 8.29 -29.67 -7.90
N VAL A 192 7.36 -29.61 -6.95
CA VAL A 192 7.00 -28.35 -6.30
C VAL A 192 8.18 -27.80 -5.47
N LYS A 193 8.90 -28.66 -4.74
CA LYS A 193 10.08 -28.24 -3.99
C LYS A 193 11.15 -27.65 -4.89
N ASN A 194 11.44 -28.33 -6.02
CA ASN A 194 12.47 -27.87 -6.97
C ASN A 194 12.12 -26.56 -7.67
N ILE A 195 10.82 -26.26 -7.87
CA ILE A 195 10.40 -24.97 -8.43
C ILE A 195 10.48 -23.85 -7.40
N PHE A 196 10.25 -24.16 -6.12
CA PHE A 196 10.25 -23.18 -5.04
C PHE A 196 11.67 -22.75 -4.61
N THR A 197 12.65 -23.61 -4.72
CA THR A 197 14.06 -23.35 -4.40
C THR A 197 14.87 -22.92 -5.59
#